data_eee6c434035239f2dc727ea97c31b30c
#
_entry.id   eee6c434035239f2dc727ea97c31b30c
#
_cell.length_a   1.000
_cell.length_b   1.000
_cell.length_c   1.000
_cell.angle_alpha   90.00
_cell.angle_beta   90.00
_cell.angle_gamma   90.00
#
_symmetry.space_group_name_H-M   'P 1'
#
loop_
_entity.id
_entity.type
_entity.pdbx_description
1 polymer ?
#
loop_
_entity_poly.entity_id
_entity_poly.type
_entity_poly.pdbx_seq_one_letter_code
_entity_poly.pdbx_strand_id
1 'polypeptide(L)'
;MNIFVVPAVLFGLAIGSFINVVVYRLPRNESVIRPRSACPECGCTIAWFDNIPILSWILLRARCRVCGARISFVYPVIEFTLALMFGLTAHLSARNLEWDTNVQAVASLLIVGAFAWLCAIGVALTAIDVRTNELPNKLVLSLYLVGIPLLTTSSLINQNSQQLVRAFFGLLILGLFYSSLSLFISLGMGMGDVKLSGILGFYLAWLSWGSFIVGSLAAFGLGAGAGLTLIAVGKANRKSSIAFGPWMLLGAGVGALWGHELWSSYISVINSTLLSISSRG
;
A
#
# COMPACT_ATOMS: atom_id res chain seq x y z
N MET A 1 18.59 17.50 6.21
CA MET A 1 18.28 16.19 5.59
C MET A 1 18.08 15.20 6.74
N ASN A 2 16.89 14.63 6.87
CA ASN A 2 16.59 13.76 8.03
C ASN A 2 17.48 12.52 7.99
N ILE A 3 18.28 12.33 9.03
CA ILE A 3 19.23 11.23 9.18
C ILE A 3 18.59 9.84 9.00
N PHE A 4 17.28 9.73 9.24
CA PHE A 4 16.51 8.48 9.10
C PHE A 4 16.08 8.15 7.67
N VAL A 5 16.10 9.11 6.72
CA VAL A 5 15.61 8.89 5.34
C VAL A 5 16.53 7.94 4.57
N VAL A 6 17.85 8.15 4.65
CA VAL A 6 18.82 7.30 3.91
C VAL A 6 18.78 5.84 4.38
N PRO A 7 18.83 5.54 5.69
CA PRO A 7 18.64 4.17 6.17
C PRO A 7 17.31 3.55 5.75
N ALA A 8 16.21 4.32 5.78
CA ALA A 8 14.90 3.83 5.36
C ALA A 8 14.86 3.46 3.87
N VAL A 9 15.45 4.28 3.00
CA VAL A 9 15.58 4.00 1.56
C VAL A 9 16.38 2.71 1.32
N LEU A 10 17.51 2.55 1.99
CA LEU A 10 18.34 1.33 1.86
C LEU A 10 17.59 0.09 2.36
N PHE A 11 16.87 0.22 3.47
CA PHE A 11 16.03 -0.86 3.99
C PHE A 11 14.86 -1.17 3.04
N GLY A 12 14.24 -0.15 2.45
CA GLY A 12 13.20 -0.31 1.42
C GLY A 12 13.71 -1.06 0.18
N LEU A 13 14.95 -0.79 -0.27
CA LEU A 13 15.60 -1.56 -1.35
C LEU A 13 15.74 -3.04 -0.99
N ALA A 14 16.23 -3.33 0.22
CA ALA A 14 16.43 -4.71 0.69
C ALA A 14 15.09 -5.47 0.81
N ILE A 15 14.07 -4.83 1.39
CA ILE A 15 12.71 -5.37 1.44
C ILE A 15 12.15 -5.56 0.03
N GLY A 16 12.38 -4.62 -0.90
CA GLY A 16 11.97 -4.74 -2.30
C GLY A 16 12.51 -5.97 -2.99
N SER A 17 13.79 -6.28 -2.77
CA SER A 17 14.40 -7.50 -3.29
C SER A 17 13.74 -8.77 -2.71
N PHE A 18 13.41 -8.77 -1.42
CA PHE A 18 12.66 -9.87 -0.80
C PHE A 18 11.22 -9.96 -1.34
N ILE A 19 10.53 -8.84 -1.51
CA ILE A 19 9.15 -8.80 -2.06
C ILE A 19 9.12 -9.38 -3.47
N ASN A 20 10.14 -9.21 -4.29
CA ASN A 20 10.25 -9.88 -5.59
C ASN A 20 10.15 -11.41 -5.46
N VAL A 21 10.77 -11.99 -4.44
CA VAL A 21 10.67 -13.44 -4.15
C VAL A 21 9.24 -13.81 -3.73
N VAL A 22 8.62 -13.00 -2.87
CA VAL A 22 7.23 -13.22 -2.42
C VAL A 22 6.27 -13.18 -3.61
N VAL A 23 6.37 -12.17 -4.47
CA VAL A 23 5.53 -11.99 -5.68
C VAL A 23 5.67 -13.16 -6.66
N TYR A 24 6.86 -13.74 -6.76
CA TYR A 24 7.11 -14.87 -7.65
C TYR A 24 6.62 -16.20 -7.07
N ARG A 25 6.91 -16.48 -5.79
CA ARG A 25 6.72 -17.80 -5.18
C ARG A 25 5.34 -18.00 -4.55
N LEU A 26 4.80 -16.96 -3.93
CA LEU A 26 3.56 -17.11 -3.17
C LEU A 26 2.37 -17.58 -4.01
N PRO A 27 2.12 -17.04 -5.23
CA PRO A 27 1.03 -17.55 -6.09
C PRO A 27 1.24 -19.00 -6.56
N ARG A 28 2.51 -19.48 -6.54
CA ARG A 28 2.86 -20.87 -6.91
C ARG A 28 2.83 -21.83 -5.73
N ASN A 29 2.46 -21.36 -4.53
CA ASN A 29 2.51 -22.11 -3.28
C ASN A 29 3.92 -22.63 -2.94
N GLU A 30 4.97 -21.93 -3.39
CA GLU A 30 6.36 -22.24 -3.11
C GLU A 30 6.81 -21.57 -1.81
N SER A 31 7.81 -22.17 -1.13
CA SER A 31 8.41 -21.58 0.06
C SER A 31 9.16 -20.30 -0.29
N VAL A 32 8.85 -19.19 0.42
CA VAL A 32 9.54 -17.91 0.27
C VAL A 32 10.93 -17.89 0.94
N ILE A 33 11.23 -18.87 1.80
CA ILE A 33 12.46 -18.93 2.59
C ILE A 33 13.50 -19.84 1.92
N ARG A 34 13.09 -20.97 1.35
CA ARG A 34 13.97 -21.98 0.71
C ARG A 34 13.38 -22.45 -0.60
N PRO A 35 14.21 -22.80 -1.60
CA PRO A 35 15.66 -22.64 -1.69
C PRO A 35 16.11 -21.18 -1.84
N ARG A 36 17.43 -20.92 -1.93
CA ARG A 36 17.99 -19.60 -2.25
C ARG A 36 17.46 -19.08 -3.60
N SER A 37 17.60 -17.76 -3.83
CA SER A 37 17.23 -17.14 -5.11
C SER A 37 18.04 -17.79 -6.25
N ALA A 38 17.34 -18.20 -7.31
CA ALA A 38 17.91 -18.86 -8.47
C ALA A 38 17.33 -18.29 -9.76
N CYS A 39 18.06 -18.38 -10.83
CA CYS A 39 17.56 -18.01 -12.16
C CYS A 39 16.43 -18.97 -12.57
N PRO A 40 15.24 -18.50 -12.97
CA PRO A 40 14.14 -19.38 -13.35
C PRO A 40 14.42 -20.20 -14.60
N GLU A 41 15.33 -19.74 -15.47
CA GLU A 41 15.65 -20.42 -16.75
C GLU A 41 16.72 -21.52 -16.59
N CYS A 42 17.82 -21.23 -15.87
CA CYS A 42 18.92 -22.19 -15.75
C CYS A 42 19.04 -22.85 -14.39
N GLY A 43 18.23 -22.45 -13.39
CA GLY A 43 18.29 -23.00 -12.03
C GLY A 43 19.55 -22.61 -11.21
N CYS A 44 20.50 -21.89 -11.81
CA CYS A 44 21.72 -21.49 -11.09
C CYS A 44 21.40 -20.53 -9.96
N THR A 45 21.97 -20.78 -8.78
CA THR A 45 21.83 -19.91 -7.60
C THR A 45 22.44 -18.54 -7.87
N ILE A 46 21.72 -17.49 -7.49
CA ILE A 46 22.17 -16.09 -7.63
C ILE A 46 23.17 -15.80 -6.51
N ALA A 47 24.36 -15.30 -6.87
CA ALA A 47 25.36 -14.87 -5.91
C ALA A 47 24.83 -13.64 -5.13
N TRP A 48 25.28 -13.47 -3.87
CA TRP A 48 24.80 -12.37 -3.02
C TRP A 48 25.02 -10.98 -3.63
N PHE A 49 26.16 -10.78 -4.34
CA PHE A 49 26.48 -9.53 -5.01
C PHE A 49 25.66 -9.30 -6.29
N ASP A 50 25.11 -10.35 -6.89
CA ASP A 50 24.17 -10.26 -8.02
C ASP A 50 22.72 -10.05 -7.56
N ASN A 51 22.49 -9.97 -6.25
CA ASN A 51 21.21 -9.70 -5.63
C ASN A 51 21.15 -8.31 -4.96
N ILE A 52 22.12 -7.43 -5.25
CA ILE A 52 22.08 -6.03 -4.78
C ILE A 52 20.98 -5.30 -5.55
N PRO A 53 19.96 -4.75 -4.84
CA PRO A 53 18.79 -4.18 -5.49
C PRO A 53 19.15 -3.09 -6.49
N ILE A 54 18.49 -3.08 -7.64
CA ILE A 54 18.66 -2.14 -8.77
C ILE A 54 20.06 -2.22 -9.38
N LEU A 55 21.10 -2.13 -8.55
CA LEU A 55 22.50 -2.06 -9.00
C LEU A 55 22.89 -3.30 -9.81
N SER A 56 22.55 -4.50 -9.34
CA SER A 56 22.86 -5.75 -10.05
C SER A 56 22.13 -5.83 -11.39
N TRP A 57 20.88 -5.38 -11.44
CA TRP A 57 20.11 -5.36 -12.69
C TRP A 57 20.76 -4.45 -13.75
N ILE A 58 21.27 -3.28 -13.34
CA ILE A 58 21.97 -2.35 -14.23
C ILE A 58 23.34 -2.93 -14.67
N LEU A 59 24.16 -3.41 -13.72
CA LEU A 59 25.49 -3.95 -14.00
C LEU A 59 25.45 -5.20 -14.89
N LEU A 60 24.44 -6.06 -14.69
CA LEU A 60 24.21 -7.25 -15.50
C LEU A 60 23.48 -6.95 -16.82
N ARG A 61 23.15 -5.67 -17.09
CA ARG A 61 22.40 -5.23 -18.27
C ARG A 61 21.11 -6.03 -18.45
N ALA A 62 20.38 -6.22 -17.34
CA ALA A 62 19.13 -6.99 -17.28
C ALA A 62 19.24 -8.45 -17.76
N ARG A 63 20.40 -9.10 -17.57
CA ARG A 63 20.65 -10.48 -18.00
C ARG A 63 21.24 -11.34 -16.91
N CYS A 64 20.90 -12.62 -16.90
CA CYS A 64 21.52 -13.59 -16.00
C CYS A 64 23.02 -13.73 -16.32
N ARG A 65 23.87 -13.72 -15.30
CA ARG A 65 25.34 -13.86 -15.46
C ARG A 65 25.75 -15.18 -16.12
N VAL A 66 24.97 -16.25 -15.89
CA VAL A 66 25.33 -17.62 -16.33
C VAL A 66 24.74 -17.92 -17.72
N CYS A 67 23.43 -17.77 -17.89
CA CYS A 67 22.74 -18.18 -19.12
C CYS A 67 22.36 -17.02 -20.06
N GLY A 68 22.56 -15.75 -19.64
CA GLY A 68 22.20 -14.59 -20.44
C GLY A 68 20.69 -14.32 -20.56
N ALA A 69 19.84 -15.11 -19.94
CA ALA A 69 18.37 -14.91 -19.94
C ALA A 69 18.01 -13.52 -19.40
N ARG A 70 16.95 -12.89 -19.97
CA ARG A 70 16.52 -11.54 -19.60
C ARG A 70 15.87 -11.52 -18.22
N ILE A 71 16.29 -10.57 -17.39
CA ILE A 71 15.67 -10.28 -16.08
C ILE A 71 14.59 -9.23 -16.27
N SER A 72 13.37 -9.52 -15.84
CA SER A 72 12.21 -8.63 -15.97
C SER A 72 12.45 -7.26 -15.32
N PHE A 73 11.97 -6.19 -15.95
CA PHE A 73 12.01 -4.83 -15.43
C PHE A 73 11.14 -4.65 -14.15
N VAL A 74 10.22 -5.56 -13.88
CA VAL A 74 9.39 -5.52 -12.66
C VAL A 74 10.24 -5.61 -11.40
N TYR A 75 11.39 -6.32 -11.43
CA TYR A 75 12.29 -6.43 -10.27
C TYR A 75 12.79 -5.06 -9.78
N PRO A 76 13.50 -4.27 -10.59
CA PRO A 76 13.97 -2.96 -10.16
C PRO A 76 12.81 -1.97 -9.90
N VAL A 77 11.65 -2.11 -10.54
CA VAL A 77 10.47 -1.27 -10.25
C VAL A 77 9.96 -1.51 -8.84
N ILE A 78 9.80 -2.76 -8.40
CA ILE A 78 9.38 -3.08 -7.03
C ILE A 78 10.39 -2.55 -6.01
N GLU A 79 11.68 -2.76 -6.26
CA GLU A 79 12.76 -2.30 -5.39
C GLU A 79 12.78 -0.77 -5.25
N PHE A 80 12.69 -0.05 -6.37
CA PHE A 80 12.64 1.41 -6.39
C PHE A 80 11.38 1.96 -5.71
N THR A 81 10.22 1.35 -5.99
CA THR A 81 8.94 1.77 -5.38
C THR A 81 9.00 1.64 -3.86
N LEU A 82 9.52 0.54 -3.34
CA LEU A 82 9.66 0.36 -1.90
C LEU A 82 10.72 1.27 -1.28
N ALA A 83 11.82 1.52 -1.96
CA ALA A 83 12.81 2.50 -1.54
C ALA A 83 12.20 3.90 -1.38
N LEU A 84 11.41 4.32 -2.39
CA LEU A 84 10.72 5.60 -2.37
C LEU A 84 9.68 5.68 -1.25
N MET A 85 8.83 4.65 -1.10
CA MET A 85 7.78 4.61 -0.08
C MET A 85 8.35 4.60 1.34
N PHE A 86 9.40 3.84 1.59
CA PHE A 86 10.07 3.82 2.90
C PHE A 86 10.76 5.16 3.21
N GLY A 87 11.44 5.75 2.22
CA GLY A 87 12.01 7.08 2.35
C GLY A 87 10.96 8.16 2.64
N LEU A 88 9.83 8.11 1.95
CA LEU A 88 8.70 9.02 2.16
C LEU A 88 8.07 8.82 3.55
N THR A 89 7.83 7.57 3.97
CA THR A 89 7.32 7.26 5.31
C THR A 89 8.25 7.81 6.38
N ALA A 90 9.55 7.60 6.27
CA ALA A 90 10.54 8.13 7.21
C ALA A 90 10.58 9.66 7.20
N HIS A 91 10.49 10.30 6.03
CA HIS A 91 10.47 11.75 5.90
C HIS A 91 9.24 12.37 6.58
N LEU A 92 8.05 11.84 6.30
CA LEU A 92 6.80 12.32 6.87
C LEU A 92 6.75 12.08 8.39
N SER A 93 7.23 10.92 8.84
CA SER A 93 7.29 10.59 10.27
C SER A 93 8.21 11.53 11.04
N ALA A 94 9.36 11.87 10.47
CA ALA A 94 10.29 12.80 11.10
C ALA A 94 9.75 14.24 11.22
N ARG A 95 8.74 14.60 10.41
CA ARG A 95 8.11 15.93 10.43
C ARG A 95 6.86 15.99 11.31
N ASN A 96 6.10 14.90 11.36
CA ASN A 96 4.72 14.89 11.87
C ASN A 96 4.57 14.09 13.18
N LEU A 97 5.60 13.34 13.59
CA LEU A 97 5.57 12.55 14.80
C LEU A 97 6.48 13.16 15.88
N GLU A 98 6.11 12.91 17.13
CA GLU A 98 6.86 13.37 18.29
C GLU A 98 7.97 12.38 18.64
N TRP A 99 9.17 12.89 18.91
CA TRP A 99 10.38 12.11 19.19
C TRP A 99 11.09 12.55 20.47
N ASP A 100 10.46 13.46 21.24
CA ASP A 100 11.11 14.17 22.36
C ASP A 100 11.36 13.28 23.56
N THR A 101 10.52 12.27 23.76
CA THR A 101 10.67 11.30 24.86
C THR A 101 10.84 9.89 24.33
N ASN A 102 11.47 9.00 25.12
CA ASN A 102 11.63 7.59 24.75
C ASN A 102 10.26 6.92 24.49
N VAL A 103 9.23 7.31 25.21
CA VAL A 103 7.88 6.76 25.08
C VAL A 103 7.25 7.19 23.75
N GLN A 104 7.35 8.48 23.42
CA GLN A 104 6.87 9.02 22.13
C GLN A 104 7.66 8.45 20.96
N ALA A 105 8.98 8.30 21.10
CA ALA A 105 9.81 7.66 20.07
C ALA A 105 9.36 6.22 19.79
N VAL A 106 9.02 5.44 20.83
CA VAL A 106 8.47 4.08 20.64
C VAL A 106 7.13 4.13 19.91
N ALA A 107 6.21 5.01 20.32
CA ALA A 107 4.92 5.18 19.63
C ALA A 107 5.10 5.54 18.16
N SER A 108 6.02 6.45 17.86
CA SER A 108 6.36 6.88 16.50
C SER A 108 6.97 5.76 15.67
N LEU A 109 7.84 4.95 16.24
CA LEU A 109 8.40 3.76 15.56
C LEU A 109 7.33 2.72 15.24
N LEU A 110 6.34 2.52 16.11
CA LEU A 110 5.21 1.62 15.84
C LEU A 110 4.37 2.10 14.65
N ILE A 111 4.12 3.42 14.55
CA ILE A 111 3.43 4.02 13.41
C ILE A 111 4.24 3.80 12.12
N VAL A 112 5.53 4.14 12.15
CA VAL A 112 6.43 3.94 10.99
C VAL A 112 6.43 2.47 10.56
N GLY A 113 6.55 1.54 11.50
CA GLY A 113 6.51 0.10 11.24
C GLY A 113 5.20 -0.35 10.60
N ALA A 114 4.05 0.14 11.09
CA ALA A 114 2.74 -0.19 10.52
C ALA A 114 2.61 0.30 9.07
N PHE A 115 2.96 1.55 8.78
CA PHE A 115 2.88 2.08 7.42
C PHE A 115 3.93 1.49 6.48
N ALA A 116 5.15 1.23 6.94
CA ALA A 116 6.16 0.52 6.16
C ALA A 116 5.70 -0.91 5.80
N TRP A 117 5.05 -1.62 6.74
CA TRP A 117 4.44 -2.92 6.49
C TRP A 117 3.32 -2.83 5.46
N LEU A 118 2.43 -1.83 5.58
CA LEU A 118 1.38 -1.57 4.58
C LEU A 118 1.98 -1.34 3.19
N CYS A 119 3.03 -0.53 3.07
CA CYS A 119 3.72 -0.28 1.81
C CYS A 119 4.33 -1.57 1.22
N ALA A 120 5.05 -2.36 2.03
CA ALA A 120 5.68 -3.59 1.58
C ALA A 120 4.65 -4.61 1.06
N ILE A 121 3.63 -4.88 1.86
CA ILE A 121 2.57 -5.83 1.49
C ILE A 121 1.68 -5.27 0.37
N GLY A 122 1.40 -3.96 0.37
CA GLY A 122 0.64 -3.29 -0.69
C GLY A 122 1.29 -3.43 -2.06
N VAL A 123 2.61 -3.22 -2.15
CA VAL A 123 3.36 -3.42 -3.41
C VAL A 123 3.34 -4.89 -3.83
N ALA A 124 3.49 -5.83 -2.88
CA ALA A 124 3.38 -7.26 -3.17
C ALA A 124 2.00 -7.63 -3.71
N LEU A 125 0.93 -7.18 -3.04
CA LEU A 125 -0.47 -7.41 -3.47
C LEU A 125 -0.73 -6.82 -4.85
N THR A 126 -0.31 -5.57 -5.09
CA THR A 126 -0.42 -4.91 -6.41
C THR A 126 0.26 -5.72 -7.51
N ALA A 127 1.50 -6.16 -7.28
CA ALA A 127 2.27 -6.89 -8.27
C ALA A 127 1.70 -8.29 -8.55
N ILE A 128 1.06 -8.94 -7.58
CA ILE A 128 0.37 -10.21 -7.73
C ILE A 128 -0.96 -10.00 -8.44
N ASP A 129 -1.79 -9.06 -7.98
CA ASP A 129 -3.13 -8.81 -8.49
C ASP A 129 -3.13 -8.43 -9.98
N VAL A 130 -2.19 -7.58 -10.41
CA VAL A 130 -2.01 -7.22 -11.84
C VAL A 130 -1.70 -8.44 -12.72
N ARG A 131 -1.12 -9.52 -12.16
CA ARG A 131 -0.72 -10.72 -12.91
C ARG A 131 -1.74 -11.84 -12.87
N THR A 132 -2.38 -12.03 -11.73
CA THR A 132 -3.22 -13.19 -11.44
C THR A 132 -4.67 -12.84 -11.17
N ASN A 133 -5.00 -11.55 -10.98
CA ASN A 133 -6.27 -11.05 -10.47
C ASN A 133 -6.68 -11.75 -9.15
N GLU A 134 -5.68 -12.03 -8.31
CA GLU A 134 -5.88 -12.67 -7.02
C GLU A 134 -5.14 -11.91 -5.93
N LEU A 135 -5.77 -11.78 -4.77
CA LEU A 135 -5.19 -11.21 -3.56
C LEU A 135 -4.95 -12.34 -2.54
N PRO A 136 -3.70 -12.81 -2.35
CA PRO A 136 -3.42 -13.90 -1.44
C PRO A 136 -3.82 -13.58 -0.01
N ASN A 137 -4.72 -14.39 0.57
CA ASN A 137 -5.23 -14.21 1.92
C ASN A 137 -4.13 -14.07 2.98
N LYS A 138 -3.00 -14.79 2.82
CA LYS A 138 -1.87 -14.73 3.76
C LYS A 138 -1.28 -13.32 3.85
N LEU A 139 -1.17 -12.61 2.73
CA LEU A 139 -0.66 -11.23 2.70
C LEU A 139 -1.68 -10.25 3.28
N VAL A 140 -2.94 -10.35 2.86
CA VAL A 140 -3.99 -9.47 3.39
C VAL A 140 -4.15 -9.66 4.90
N LEU A 141 -4.17 -10.91 5.40
CA LEU A 141 -4.27 -11.18 6.83
C LEU A 141 -3.07 -10.65 7.60
N SER A 142 -1.88 -10.64 7.01
CA SER A 142 -0.69 -10.07 7.66
C SER A 142 -0.83 -8.58 7.95
N LEU A 143 -1.58 -7.83 7.12
CA LEU A 143 -1.88 -6.42 7.38
C LEU A 143 -2.72 -6.23 8.65
N TYR A 144 -3.69 -7.12 8.89
CA TYR A 144 -4.48 -7.12 10.13
C TYR A 144 -3.63 -7.50 11.34
N LEU A 145 -2.85 -8.59 11.23
CA LEU A 145 -2.07 -9.14 12.34
C LEU A 145 -0.91 -8.23 12.77
N VAL A 146 -0.36 -7.43 11.87
CA VAL A 146 0.74 -6.52 12.18
C VAL A 146 0.23 -5.09 12.35
N GLY A 147 -0.57 -4.60 11.42
CA GLY A 147 -1.00 -3.20 11.40
C GLY A 147 -1.90 -2.81 12.56
N ILE A 148 -2.92 -3.62 12.87
CA ILE A 148 -3.85 -3.32 13.97
C ILE A 148 -3.11 -3.26 15.32
N PRO A 149 -2.31 -4.27 15.73
CA PRO A 149 -1.59 -4.20 17.00
C PRO A 149 -0.61 -3.01 17.08
N LEU A 150 0.14 -2.73 16.01
CA LEU A 150 1.11 -1.63 16.02
C LEU A 150 0.42 -0.27 16.21
N LEU A 151 -0.62 0.03 15.43
CA LEU A 151 -1.35 1.29 15.52
C LEU A 151 -2.18 1.38 16.81
N THR A 152 -2.75 0.28 17.29
CA THR A 152 -3.46 0.23 18.58
C THR A 152 -2.51 0.54 19.72
N THR A 153 -1.37 -0.13 19.79
CA THR A 153 -0.37 0.09 20.83
C THR A 153 0.14 1.53 20.83
N SER A 154 0.44 2.08 19.64
CA SER A 154 0.85 3.48 19.50
C SER A 154 -0.21 4.45 20.02
N SER A 155 -1.49 4.25 19.66
CA SER A 155 -2.59 5.10 20.11
C SER A 155 -2.83 5.00 21.62
N LEU A 156 -2.64 3.82 22.22
CA LEU A 156 -2.73 3.63 23.67
C LEU A 156 -1.60 4.36 24.40
N ILE A 157 -0.37 4.29 23.88
CA ILE A 157 0.77 5.03 24.42
C ILE A 157 0.51 6.54 24.39
N ASN A 158 -0.03 7.06 23.28
CA ASN A 158 -0.35 8.47 23.10
C ASN A 158 -1.69 8.87 23.76
N GLN A 159 -2.35 7.97 24.48
CA GLN A 159 -3.64 8.17 25.14
C GLN A 159 -4.74 8.73 24.22
N ASN A 160 -4.69 8.38 22.92
CA ASN A 160 -5.63 8.85 21.92
C ASN A 160 -6.66 7.77 21.55
N SER A 161 -7.62 7.55 22.45
CA SER A 161 -8.69 6.57 22.25
C SER A 161 -9.64 6.93 21.10
N GLN A 162 -9.84 8.22 20.81
CA GLN A 162 -10.68 8.66 19.69
C GLN A 162 -10.14 8.19 18.34
N GLN A 163 -8.83 8.16 18.21
CA GLN A 163 -8.15 7.67 17.01
C GLN A 163 -8.43 6.18 16.76
N LEU A 164 -8.43 5.37 17.83
CA LEU A 164 -8.77 3.94 17.75
C LEU A 164 -10.24 3.71 17.39
N VAL A 165 -11.13 4.39 18.07
CA VAL A 165 -12.58 4.29 17.80
C VAL A 165 -12.85 4.62 16.33
N ARG A 166 -12.28 5.71 15.83
CA ARG A 166 -12.40 6.12 14.43
C ARG A 166 -11.83 5.06 13.47
N ALA A 167 -10.66 4.48 13.78
CA ALA A 167 -10.04 3.42 12.98
C ALA A 167 -10.92 2.17 12.87
N PHE A 168 -11.50 1.71 13.99
CA PHE A 168 -12.41 0.58 13.99
C PHE A 168 -13.71 0.85 13.23
N PHE A 169 -14.27 2.07 13.33
CA PHE A 169 -15.39 2.46 12.49
C PHE A 169 -15.03 2.46 11.01
N GLY A 170 -13.86 2.96 10.64
CA GLY A 170 -13.38 2.93 9.26
C GLY A 170 -13.25 1.52 8.70
N LEU A 171 -12.72 0.58 9.51
CA LEU A 171 -12.66 -0.84 9.16
C LEU A 171 -14.05 -1.41 8.88
N LEU A 172 -15.00 -1.15 9.78
CA LEU A 172 -16.37 -1.67 9.65
C LEU A 172 -17.10 -1.04 8.46
N ILE A 173 -17.06 0.30 8.33
CA ILE A 173 -17.75 1.01 7.26
C ILE A 173 -17.26 0.55 5.90
N LEU A 174 -15.95 0.55 5.66
CA LEU A 174 -15.41 0.19 4.34
C LEU A 174 -15.55 -1.32 4.09
N GLY A 175 -15.30 -2.15 5.10
CA GLY A 175 -15.49 -3.60 5.02
C GLY A 175 -16.94 -4.00 4.72
N LEU A 176 -17.91 -3.42 5.41
CA LEU A 176 -19.34 -3.67 5.17
C LEU A 176 -19.79 -3.13 3.81
N PHE A 177 -19.31 -1.94 3.42
CA PHE A 177 -19.61 -1.36 2.13
C PHE A 177 -19.15 -2.27 0.97
N TYR A 178 -17.89 -2.73 0.99
CA TYR A 178 -17.39 -3.65 -0.04
C TYR A 178 -18.01 -5.03 0.05
N SER A 179 -18.37 -5.51 1.25
CA SER A 179 -19.12 -6.76 1.42
C SER A 179 -20.50 -6.65 0.77
N SER A 180 -21.21 -5.55 0.97
CA SER A 180 -22.50 -5.32 0.33
C SER A 180 -22.37 -5.23 -1.20
N LEU A 181 -21.38 -4.51 -1.71
CA LEU A 181 -21.10 -4.47 -3.16
C LEU A 181 -20.86 -5.88 -3.72
N SER A 182 -20.06 -6.70 -3.04
CA SER A 182 -19.77 -8.08 -3.45
C SER A 182 -21.01 -8.98 -3.50
N LEU A 183 -21.99 -8.73 -2.63
CA LEU A 183 -23.25 -9.48 -2.61
C LEU A 183 -24.23 -9.02 -3.71
N PHE A 184 -24.29 -7.71 -3.99
CA PHE A 184 -25.25 -7.15 -4.96
C PHE A 184 -24.71 -7.17 -6.40
N ILE A 185 -23.39 -7.04 -6.57
CA ILE A 185 -22.76 -7.04 -7.90
C ILE A 185 -22.12 -8.41 -8.13
N SER A 186 -22.89 -9.36 -8.62
CA SER A 186 -22.48 -10.75 -8.91
C SER A 186 -21.37 -10.87 -9.99
N LEU A 187 -20.87 -9.78 -10.52
CA LEU A 187 -19.91 -9.69 -11.62
C LEU A 187 -18.52 -9.21 -11.14
N GLY A 188 -17.87 -9.97 -10.24
CA GLY A 188 -16.40 -9.96 -10.25
C GLY A 188 -15.65 -9.21 -9.14
N MET A 189 -16.26 -8.81 -8.04
CA MET A 189 -15.48 -8.33 -6.90
C MET A 189 -15.00 -9.53 -6.07
N GLY A 190 -13.68 -9.72 -6.00
CA GLY A 190 -13.07 -10.82 -5.24
C GLY A 190 -13.23 -10.65 -3.72
N MET A 191 -13.40 -11.76 -2.99
CA MET A 191 -13.36 -11.73 -1.51
C MET A 191 -12.05 -11.18 -0.96
N GLY A 192 -10.99 -11.12 -1.77
CA GLY A 192 -9.73 -10.47 -1.44
C GLY A 192 -9.87 -8.97 -1.30
N ASP A 193 -10.60 -8.31 -2.22
CA ASP A 193 -10.85 -6.86 -2.21
C ASP A 193 -11.67 -6.47 -0.97
N VAL A 194 -12.67 -7.27 -0.61
CA VAL A 194 -13.47 -7.07 0.61
C VAL A 194 -12.59 -7.09 1.86
N LYS A 195 -11.70 -8.05 1.97
CA LYS A 195 -10.77 -8.13 3.10
C LYS A 195 -9.77 -6.97 3.10
N LEU A 196 -9.25 -6.62 1.92
CA LEU A 196 -8.32 -5.49 1.77
C LEU A 196 -9.00 -4.16 2.14
N SER A 197 -10.27 -3.95 1.77
CA SER A 197 -11.00 -2.72 2.07
C SER A 197 -11.12 -2.46 3.57
N GLY A 198 -11.41 -3.49 4.35
CA GLY A 198 -11.53 -3.36 5.80
C GLY A 198 -10.25 -2.82 6.44
N ILE A 199 -9.11 -3.43 6.12
CA ILE A 199 -7.83 -2.97 6.70
C ILE A 199 -7.41 -1.60 6.17
N LEU A 200 -7.64 -1.27 4.91
CA LEU A 200 -7.39 0.08 4.39
C LEU A 200 -8.28 1.12 5.07
N GLY A 201 -9.55 0.77 5.34
CA GLY A 201 -10.46 1.59 6.13
C GLY A 201 -9.93 1.88 7.52
N PHE A 202 -9.33 0.89 8.19
CA PHE A 202 -8.68 1.05 9.49
C PHE A 202 -7.53 2.06 9.42
N TYR A 203 -6.58 1.87 8.50
CA TYR A 203 -5.42 2.74 8.35
C TYR A 203 -5.81 4.19 8.00
N LEU A 204 -6.72 4.37 7.05
CA LEU A 204 -7.13 5.70 6.61
C LEU A 204 -7.91 6.45 7.68
N ALA A 205 -8.87 5.80 8.33
CA ALA A 205 -9.63 6.41 9.41
C ALA A 205 -8.78 6.62 10.66
N TRP A 206 -7.73 5.81 10.88
CA TRP A 206 -6.74 6.07 11.92
C TRP A 206 -6.07 7.44 11.73
N LEU A 207 -5.71 7.81 10.50
CA LEU A 207 -5.16 9.13 10.18
C LEU A 207 -6.20 10.24 10.40
N SER A 208 -7.28 10.22 9.65
CA SER A 208 -8.39 11.19 9.77
C SER A 208 -9.63 10.72 9.00
N TRP A 209 -10.80 11.30 9.31
CA TRP A 209 -11.99 11.12 8.46
C TRP A 209 -11.78 11.68 7.04
N GLY A 210 -11.02 12.76 6.89
CA GLY A 210 -10.65 13.30 5.59
C GLY A 210 -9.82 12.30 4.77
N SER A 211 -8.82 11.68 5.38
CA SER A 211 -8.02 10.63 4.74
C SER A 211 -8.88 9.44 4.32
N PHE A 212 -9.83 9.03 5.16
CA PHE A 212 -10.76 7.95 4.87
C PHE A 212 -11.65 8.25 3.67
N ILE A 213 -12.30 9.41 3.65
CA ILE A 213 -13.24 9.80 2.58
C ILE A 213 -12.48 10.02 1.27
N VAL A 214 -11.44 10.83 1.29
CA VAL A 214 -10.66 11.15 0.08
C VAL A 214 -10.00 9.88 -0.48
N GLY A 215 -9.40 9.04 0.36
CA GLY A 215 -8.77 7.79 -0.06
C GLY A 215 -9.75 6.81 -0.68
N SER A 216 -10.94 6.66 -0.07
CA SER A 216 -11.99 5.79 -0.59
C SER A 216 -12.53 6.28 -1.93
N LEU A 217 -12.81 7.58 -2.06
CA LEU A 217 -13.28 8.17 -3.32
C LEU A 217 -12.21 8.11 -4.41
N ALA A 218 -10.94 8.37 -4.05
CA ALA A 218 -9.82 8.26 -4.98
C ALA A 218 -9.66 6.83 -5.53
N ALA A 219 -9.83 5.81 -4.69
CA ALA A 219 -9.77 4.41 -5.12
C ALA A 219 -10.82 4.10 -6.21
N PHE A 220 -12.06 4.53 -6.00
CA PHE A 220 -13.13 4.38 -7.00
C PHE A 220 -12.88 5.20 -8.25
N GLY A 221 -12.49 6.48 -8.10
CA GLY A 221 -12.21 7.36 -9.22
C GLY A 221 -11.07 6.86 -10.12
N LEU A 222 -9.97 6.43 -9.50
CA LEU A 222 -8.83 5.86 -10.21
C LEU A 222 -9.18 4.53 -10.89
N GLY A 223 -9.87 3.64 -10.19
CA GLY A 223 -10.32 2.35 -10.75
C GLY A 223 -11.30 2.51 -11.90
N ALA A 224 -12.29 3.39 -11.75
CA ALA A 224 -13.25 3.70 -12.81
C ALA A 224 -12.56 4.37 -14.01
N GLY A 225 -11.68 5.33 -13.78
CA GLY A 225 -10.90 5.99 -14.82
C GLY A 225 -10.05 5.00 -15.61
N ALA A 226 -9.34 4.11 -14.93
CA ALA A 226 -8.56 3.06 -15.58
C ALA A 226 -9.44 2.09 -16.37
N GLY A 227 -10.57 1.66 -15.80
CA GLY A 227 -11.52 0.79 -16.49
C GLY A 227 -12.05 1.42 -17.79
N LEU A 228 -12.48 2.69 -17.71
CA LEU A 228 -12.97 3.43 -18.87
C LEU A 228 -11.88 3.61 -19.94
N THR A 229 -10.66 3.93 -19.54
CA THR A 229 -9.54 4.06 -20.51
C THR A 229 -9.23 2.74 -21.21
N LEU A 230 -9.22 1.61 -20.48
CA LEU A 230 -9.00 0.28 -21.09
C LEU A 230 -10.10 -0.09 -22.08
N ILE A 231 -11.35 0.26 -21.77
CA ILE A 231 -12.49 0.05 -22.68
C ILE A 231 -12.35 0.95 -23.91
N ALA A 232 -12.03 2.23 -23.75
CA ALA A 232 -11.87 3.20 -24.83
C ALA A 232 -10.74 2.81 -25.82
N VAL A 233 -9.66 2.20 -25.32
CA VAL A 233 -8.54 1.70 -26.14
C VAL A 233 -8.81 0.29 -26.71
N GLY A 234 -9.97 -0.30 -26.44
CA GLY A 234 -10.36 -1.63 -26.95
C GLY A 234 -9.61 -2.81 -26.29
N LYS A 235 -8.91 -2.59 -25.18
CA LYS A 235 -8.19 -3.63 -24.44
C LYS A 235 -9.02 -4.36 -23.40
N ALA A 236 -10.19 -3.84 -23.06
CA ALA A 236 -11.13 -4.48 -22.14
C ALA A 236 -12.56 -4.27 -22.62
N ASN A 237 -13.45 -5.18 -22.21
CA ASN A 237 -14.89 -5.10 -22.42
C ASN A 237 -15.58 -4.85 -21.07
N ARG A 238 -16.86 -4.46 -21.09
CA ARG A 238 -17.66 -4.27 -19.86
C ARG A 238 -17.74 -5.51 -18.96
N LYS A 239 -17.40 -6.69 -19.47
CA LYS A 239 -17.36 -7.97 -18.74
C LYS A 239 -15.94 -8.40 -18.33
N SER A 240 -14.91 -7.61 -18.67
CA SER A 240 -13.53 -7.94 -18.32
C SER A 240 -13.31 -7.71 -16.83
N SER A 241 -12.76 -8.69 -16.13
CA SER A 241 -12.30 -8.54 -14.76
C SER A 241 -11.04 -7.67 -14.76
N ILE A 242 -11.09 -6.57 -14.04
CA ILE A 242 -9.94 -5.65 -13.84
C ILE A 242 -9.49 -5.81 -12.40
N ALA A 243 -8.19 -6.01 -12.18
CA ALA A 243 -7.59 -6.00 -10.85
C ALA A 243 -7.92 -4.68 -10.13
N PHE A 244 -8.69 -4.74 -9.04
CA PHE A 244 -9.13 -3.55 -8.30
C PHE A 244 -8.20 -3.20 -7.13
N GLY A 245 -7.49 -4.18 -6.59
CA GLY A 245 -6.54 -4.02 -5.48
C GLY A 245 -5.52 -2.88 -5.66
N PRO A 246 -4.86 -2.75 -6.84
CA PRO A 246 -3.94 -1.65 -7.11
C PRO A 246 -4.56 -0.27 -6.93
N TRP A 247 -5.80 -0.08 -7.39
CA TRP A 247 -6.50 1.20 -7.30
C TRP A 247 -6.92 1.53 -5.87
N MET A 248 -7.30 0.50 -5.09
CA MET A 248 -7.56 0.65 -3.64
C MET A 248 -6.31 1.13 -2.90
N LEU A 249 -5.15 0.53 -3.18
CA LEU A 249 -3.88 0.89 -2.55
C LEU A 249 -3.39 2.27 -2.98
N LEU A 250 -3.53 2.62 -4.26
CA LEU A 250 -3.22 3.97 -4.76
C LEU A 250 -4.14 5.02 -4.15
N GLY A 251 -5.44 4.75 -4.08
CA GLY A 251 -6.42 5.62 -3.42
C GLY A 251 -6.09 5.81 -1.93
N ALA A 252 -5.70 4.72 -1.25
CA ALA A 252 -5.24 4.80 0.14
C ALA A 252 -3.99 5.68 0.27
N GLY A 253 -3.04 5.60 -0.67
CA GLY A 253 -1.88 6.48 -0.74
C GLY A 253 -2.27 7.95 -0.89
N VAL A 254 -3.21 8.27 -1.79
CA VAL A 254 -3.74 9.64 -1.96
C VAL A 254 -4.40 10.13 -0.68
N GLY A 255 -5.25 9.31 -0.06
CA GLY A 255 -5.90 9.63 1.21
C GLY A 255 -4.92 9.85 2.37
N ALA A 256 -3.87 9.05 2.44
CA ALA A 256 -2.86 9.18 3.48
C ALA A 256 -2.00 10.44 3.33
N LEU A 257 -1.66 10.83 2.09
CA LEU A 257 -0.78 11.97 1.82
C LEU A 257 -1.51 13.31 1.82
N TRP A 258 -2.67 13.39 1.21
CA TRP A 258 -3.38 14.66 0.96
C TRP A 258 -4.81 14.68 1.52
N GLY A 259 -5.30 13.57 2.07
CA GLY A 259 -6.72 13.47 2.45
C GLY A 259 -7.15 14.47 3.52
N HIS A 260 -6.31 14.72 4.52
CA HIS A 260 -6.59 15.71 5.56
C HIS A 260 -6.67 17.13 4.99
N GLU A 261 -5.71 17.52 4.16
CA GLU A 261 -5.63 18.85 3.57
C GLU A 261 -6.77 19.13 2.58
N LEU A 262 -7.04 18.16 1.69
CA LEU A 262 -8.14 18.28 0.73
C LEU A 262 -9.50 18.38 1.43
N TRP A 263 -9.72 17.58 2.47
CA TRP A 263 -10.94 17.60 3.24
C TRP A 263 -11.12 18.92 4.01
N SER A 264 -10.07 19.42 4.67
CA SER A 264 -10.14 20.68 5.41
C SER A 264 -10.39 21.87 4.48
N SER A 265 -9.76 21.89 3.30
CA SER A 265 -10.01 22.89 2.27
C SER A 265 -11.45 22.87 1.77
N TYR A 266 -12.00 21.67 1.52
CA TYR A 266 -13.40 21.51 1.11
C TYR A 266 -14.37 22.05 2.18
N ILE A 267 -14.18 21.69 3.44
CA ILE A 267 -15.03 22.17 4.55
C ILE A 267 -14.91 23.70 4.72
N SER A 268 -13.73 24.27 4.56
CA SER A 268 -13.54 25.74 4.64
C SER A 268 -14.34 26.49 3.58
N VAL A 269 -14.36 25.96 2.35
CA VAL A 269 -15.15 26.55 1.24
C VAL A 269 -16.65 26.46 1.54
N ILE A 270 -17.14 25.33 2.03
CA ILE A 270 -18.56 25.18 2.40
C ILE A 270 -18.94 26.19 3.49
N ASN A 271 -18.15 26.27 4.55
CA ASN A 271 -18.43 27.17 5.66
C ASN A 271 -18.44 28.65 5.21
N SER A 272 -17.50 29.07 4.36
CA SER A 272 -17.49 30.44 3.81
C SER A 272 -18.73 30.74 2.96
N THR A 273 -19.18 29.75 2.18
CA THR A 273 -20.38 29.89 1.35
C THR A 273 -21.64 30.00 2.21
N LEU A 274 -21.76 29.16 3.23
CA LEU A 274 -22.89 29.20 4.18
C LEU A 274 -22.98 30.53 4.92
N LEU A 275 -21.84 31.05 5.39
CA LEU A 275 -21.77 32.36 6.05
C LEU A 275 -22.17 33.49 5.11
N SER A 276 -21.80 33.44 3.84
CA SER A 276 -22.18 34.44 2.82
C SER A 276 -23.68 34.43 2.51
N ILE A 277 -24.33 33.27 2.58
CA ILE A 277 -25.80 33.13 2.40
C ILE A 277 -26.52 33.67 3.64
N SER A 278 -26.06 33.32 4.84
CA SER A 278 -26.64 33.78 6.11
C SER A 278 -26.52 35.30 6.31
N SER A 279 -25.54 35.95 5.73
CA SER A 279 -25.37 37.41 5.80
C SER A 279 -26.21 38.22 4.80
N ARG A 280 -26.87 37.52 3.85
CA ARG A 280 -27.72 38.15 2.81
C ARG A 280 -29.22 38.03 3.06
N GLY A 281 -29.62 37.24 4.05
CA GLY A 281 -31.01 37.08 4.52
C GLY A 281 -31.23 37.77 5.87
#